data_c0a50d94d05fa9b039f290d78d406621
#
_entry.id   c0a50d94d05fa9b039f290d78d406621
#
_cell.length_a   1.000
_cell.length_b   1.000
_cell.length_c   1.000
_cell.angle_alpha   90.00
_cell.angle_beta   90.00
_cell.angle_gamma   90.00
#
_symmetry.space_group_name_H-M   'P 1'
#
loop_
_entity.id
_entity.type
_entity.pdbx_description
1 polymer ?
#
loop_
_entity_poly.entity_id
_entity_poly.type
_entity_poly.pdbx_seq_one_letter_code
_entity_poly.pdbx_strand_id
1 'polypeptide(L)'
;MWGRFGAYRTPKKRFSSRVRESKVVTASNVKALPGLLTPSYAYKPFRYPWAFEFWRRQQQVHWMPEEVPLGEDLKDWAVKLNDRERNLLTQIFRFFTQSDVEVNDNYMERYARVFKPTEVKMMLAAFSNIETVHIAAYALLLETIGMPDSEFTAFLDYQAMRDKHDYMQQFGVDTEADICRTLAMFGGFTEGLQLFASFAMLMNFPRHNKMKGMGQIVSWSVRDESLHCEGIIKLYHAFNKETGAVTPAVADDIVDCCKTVVGLEDKFIDLAFEAGEVQGMTPDDIKQYIRFIADWRLRQLHLPEVYGIKENPLPWLQSMLSGVEHANFFEARATEYSKAA
;
A
#
# COMPACT_ATOMS: atom_id res chain seq x y z
N MET A 1 68.98 2.14 -15.88
CA MET A 1 69.13 0.68 -15.85
C MET A 1 67.77 0.06 -15.97
N TRP A 2 67.49 -0.57 -17.08
CA TRP A 2 66.22 -1.15 -17.45
C TRP A 2 66.17 -2.61 -16.98
N GLY A 3 65.22 -2.98 -16.13
CA GLY A 3 64.99 -4.34 -15.63
C GLY A 3 63.86 -5.03 -16.43
N ARG A 4 64.14 -6.20 -16.93
CA ARG A 4 63.31 -7.02 -17.83
C ARG A 4 62.02 -7.48 -17.20
N PHE A 5 60.90 -7.33 -17.93
CA PHE A 5 59.63 -7.99 -17.66
C PHE A 5 59.68 -9.46 -18.10
N GLY A 6 59.45 -10.37 -17.15
CA GLY A 6 59.29 -11.80 -17.41
C GLY A 6 57.88 -12.11 -17.95
N ALA A 7 57.83 -12.86 -19.03
CA ALA A 7 56.57 -13.28 -19.66
C ALA A 7 55.92 -14.41 -18.88
N TYR A 8 54.75 -14.16 -18.30
CA TYR A 8 53.87 -15.21 -17.74
C TYR A 8 53.16 -15.96 -18.87
N ARG A 9 53.50 -17.23 -19.03
CA ARG A 9 52.76 -18.18 -19.92
C ARG A 9 51.46 -18.61 -19.22
N THR A 10 50.31 -18.24 -19.73
CA THR A 10 49.00 -18.79 -19.36
C THR A 10 48.77 -20.18 -20.00
N PRO A 11 48.32 -21.17 -19.24
CA PRO A 11 47.97 -22.48 -19.84
C PRO A 11 46.65 -22.37 -20.62
N LYS A 12 46.71 -22.72 -21.91
CA LYS A 12 45.52 -22.87 -22.76
C LYS A 12 44.71 -24.10 -22.30
N LYS A 13 43.64 -23.86 -21.51
CA LYS A 13 42.58 -24.88 -21.29
C LYS A 13 41.78 -25.03 -22.58
N ARG A 14 41.88 -26.19 -23.19
CA ARG A 14 40.95 -26.60 -24.28
C ARG A 14 39.55 -26.72 -23.68
N PHE A 15 38.64 -25.81 -24.03
CA PHE A 15 37.23 -25.99 -23.80
C PHE A 15 36.70 -27.03 -24.78
N SER A 16 36.40 -28.24 -24.30
CA SER A 16 35.64 -29.24 -25.03
C SER A 16 34.19 -28.74 -25.13
N SER A 17 33.79 -28.28 -26.30
CA SER A 17 32.40 -27.93 -26.64
C SER A 17 31.58 -29.20 -26.78
N ARG A 18 31.13 -29.80 -25.67
CA ARG A 18 29.93 -30.62 -25.71
C ARG A 18 28.74 -29.68 -25.77
N VAL A 19 28.31 -29.35 -26.97
CA VAL A 19 26.97 -28.80 -27.19
C VAL A 19 26.00 -29.90 -26.72
N ARG A 20 25.38 -29.66 -25.52
CA ARG A 20 24.21 -30.46 -25.15
C ARG A 20 23.12 -30.04 -26.13
N GLU A 21 22.70 -30.97 -26.97
CA GLU A 21 21.48 -30.81 -27.76
C GLU A 21 20.34 -30.45 -26.78
N SER A 22 19.92 -29.21 -26.81
CA SER A 22 18.71 -28.78 -26.13
C SER A 22 17.55 -29.47 -26.82
N LYS A 23 16.92 -30.45 -26.17
CA LYS A 23 15.66 -31.01 -26.64
C LYS A 23 14.70 -29.83 -26.85
N VAL A 24 14.36 -29.56 -28.10
CA VAL A 24 13.30 -28.63 -28.46
C VAL A 24 12.01 -29.19 -27.86
N VAL A 25 11.54 -28.58 -26.78
CA VAL A 25 10.24 -28.91 -26.20
C VAL A 25 9.20 -28.30 -27.14
N THR A 26 8.60 -29.18 -27.95
CA THR A 26 7.49 -28.76 -28.82
C THR A 26 6.32 -28.29 -27.97
N ALA A 27 5.66 -27.19 -28.38
CA ALA A 27 4.56 -26.52 -27.67
C ALA A 27 3.36 -27.43 -27.30
N SER A 28 3.28 -28.63 -27.90
CA SER A 28 2.22 -29.62 -27.65
C SER A 28 2.33 -30.39 -26.31
N ASN A 29 3.44 -30.29 -25.57
CA ASN A 29 3.66 -31.00 -24.32
C ASN A 29 3.73 -30.07 -23.08
N VAL A 30 3.46 -28.79 -23.23
CA VAL A 30 3.29 -27.90 -22.10
C VAL A 30 1.90 -28.15 -21.54
N LYS A 31 1.76 -29.13 -20.63
CA LYS A 31 0.60 -29.15 -19.72
C LYS A 31 0.50 -27.73 -19.16
N ALA A 32 -0.66 -27.09 -19.35
CA ALA A 32 -0.93 -25.81 -18.70
C ALA A 32 -0.62 -25.99 -17.21
N LEU A 33 0.51 -25.42 -16.76
CA LEU A 33 0.88 -25.47 -15.36
C LEU A 33 -0.04 -24.49 -14.66
N PRO A 34 -0.94 -24.97 -13.82
CA PRO A 34 -1.97 -24.13 -13.27
C PRO A 34 -1.42 -23.34 -12.10
N GLY A 35 -1.88 -22.07 -11.99
CA GLY A 35 -2.00 -21.41 -10.73
C GLY A 35 -0.97 -20.32 -10.42
N LEU A 36 -1.37 -19.50 -9.48
CA LEU A 36 -0.63 -18.34 -8.95
C LEU A 36 0.67 -18.73 -8.25
N LEU A 37 0.79 -19.99 -7.77
CA LEU A 37 1.98 -20.50 -7.10
C LEU A 37 3.02 -21.10 -8.07
N THR A 38 2.75 -21.12 -9.37
CA THR A 38 3.60 -21.75 -10.37
C THR A 38 4.28 -20.69 -11.25
N PRO A 39 5.62 -20.76 -11.41
CA PRO A 39 6.36 -19.84 -12.29
C PRO A 39 5.86 -19.83 -13.73
N SER A 40 5.99 -18.69 -14.41
CA SER A 40 5.86 -18.58 -15.84
C SER A 40 7.16 -19.00 -16.50
N TYR A 41 7.10 -19.81 -17.58
CA TYR A 41 8.28 -20.19 -18.36
C TYR A 41 8.70 -19.10 -19.34
N ALA A 42 7.73 -18.28 -19.76
CA ALA A 42 7.93 -17.20 -20.70
C ALA A 42 7.19 -15.95 -20.22
N TYR A 43 7.67 -14.80 -20.69
CA TYR A 43 7.02 -13.51 -20.37
C TYR A 43 5.59 -13.46 -20.91
N LYS A 44 5.33 -14.00 -22.08
CA LYS A 44 3.98 -14.10 -22.68
C LYS A 44 3.70 -15.50 -23.20
N PRO A 45 2.43 -15.91 -23.30
CA PRO A 45 1.22 -15.13 -22.95
C PRO A 45 1.02 -15.00 -21.45
N PHE A 46 0.43 -13.88 -21.00
CA PHE A 46 0.05 -13.70 -19.59
C PHE A 46 -1.08 -14.64 -19.20
N ARG A 47 -0.97 -15.26 -18.03
CA ARG A 47 -2.02 -16.05 -17.41
C ARG A 47 -3.02 -15.18 -16.66
N TYR A 48 -2.54 -14.04 -16.13
CA TYR A 48 -3.29 -13.08 -15.34
C TYR A 48 -3.16 -11.67 -15.95
N PRO A 49 -3.74 -11.41 -17.15
CA PRO A 49 -3.58 -10.13 -17.84
C PRO A 49 -4.00 -8.93 -16.98
N TRP A 50 -4.96 -9.13 -16.06
CA TRP A 50 -5.40 -8.11 -15.14
C TRP A 50 -4.27 -7.60 -14.23
N ALA A 51 -3.35 -8.44 -13.80
CA ALA A 51 -2.21 -8.03 -12.98
C ALA A 51 -1.26 -7.09 -13.75
N PHE A 52 -1.06 -7.34 -15.03
CA PHE A 52 -0.32 -6.43 -15.90
C PHE A 52 -1.01 -5.07 -16.05
N GLU A 53 -2.36 -5.02 -16.09
CA GLU A 53 -3.10 -3.77 -16.13
C GLU A 53 -2.94 -2.96 -14.84
N PHE A 54 -2.93 -3.59 -13.66
CA PHE A 54 -2.62 -2.92 -12.39
C PHE A 54 -1.20 -2.37 -12.37
N TRP A 55 -0.22 -3.16 -12.81
CA TRP A 55 1.14 -2.67 -12.99
C TRP A 55 1.18 -1.42 -13.87
N ARG A 56 0.51 -1.45 -15.03
CA ARG A 56 0.49 -0.33 -15.97
C ARG A 56 -0.15 0.91 -15.37
N ARG A 57 -1.30 0.76 -14.68
CA ARG A 57 -1.99 1.86 -14.00
C ARG A 57 -1.09 2.51 -12.96
N GLN A 58 -0.39 1.73 -12.14
CA GLN A 58 0.55 2.27 -11.14
C GLN A 58 1.70 3.04 -11.77
N GLN A 59 2.27 2.55 -12.88
CA GLN A 59 3.33 3.28 -13.58
C GLN A 59 2.85 4.61 -14.18
N GLN A 60 1.59 4.71 -14.57
CA GLN A 60 1.02 5.93 -15.16
C GLN A 60 0.76 7.05 -14.14
N VAL A 61 0.63 6.69 -12.87
CA VAL A 61 0.33 7.64 -11.78
C VAL A 61 1.52 7.85 -10.83
N HIS A 62 2.71 7.43 -11.23
CA HIS A 62 3.93 7.59 -10.43
C HIS A 62 4.23 9.08 -10.15
N TRP A 63 4.70 9.36 -8.95
CA TRP A 63 5.08 10.70 -8.48
C TRP A 63 6.28 10.63 -7.54
N MET A 64 6.89 11.78 -7.27
CA MET A 64 8.03 11.90 -6.35
C MET A 64 7.73 12.93 -5.25
N PRO A 65 8.25 12.73 -4.03
CA PRO A 65 7.98 13.64 -2.90
C PRO A 65 8.29 15.11 -3.18
N GLU A 66 9.34 15.39 -3.96
CA GLU A 66 9.80 16.73 -4.29
C GLU A 66 8.84 17.49 -5.22
N GLU A 67 7.86 16.81 -5.83
CA GLU A 67 6.81 17.45 -6.62
C GLU A 67 5.79 18.20 -5.75
N VAL A 68 5.77 17.93 -4.42
CA VAL A 68 4.82 18.53 -3.50
C VAL A 68 5.40 19.77 -2.83
N PRO A 69 4.78 20.97 -2.98
CA PRO A 69 5.26 22.18 -2.35
C PRO A 69 4.87 22.25 -0.87
N LEU A 70 5.80 21.95 0.05
CA LEU A 70 5.58 21.91 1.50
C LEU A 70 5.85 23.23 2.24
N GLY A 71 6.28 24.28 1.55
CA GLY A 71 6.68 25.53 2.20
C GLY A 71 5.54 26.26 2.94
N GLU A 72 4.28 26.11 2.51
CA GLU A 72 3.14 26.68 3.23
C GLU A 72 2.77 25.81 4.45
N ASP A 73 2.98 24.49 4.40
CA ASP A 73 2.74 23.58 5.52
C ASP A 73 3.63 23.89 6.71
N LEU A 74 4.89 24.27 6.48
CA LEU A 74 5.79 24.77 7.55
C LEU A 74 5.20 26.00 8.26
N LYS A 75 4.65 26.97 7.50
CA LYS A 75 4.02 28.15 8.07
C LYS A 75 2.72 27.80 8.83
N ASP A 76 1.92 26.93 8.25
CA ASP A 76 0.66 26.46 8.84
C ASP A 76 0.94 25.75 10.16
N TRP A 77 1.93 24.86 10.19
CA TRP A 77 2.39 24.15 11.38
C TRP A 77 2.81 25.10 12.49
N ALA A 78 3.60 26.13 12.16
CA ALA A 78 4.15 27.07 13.14
C ALA A 78 3.11 28.06 13.68
N VAL A 79 2.14 28.51 12.85
CA VAL A 79 1.30 29.69 13.17
C VAL A 79 -0.20 29.41 13.13
N LYS A 80 -0.72 28.59 12.19
CA LYS A 80 -2.17 28.43 12.00
C LYS A 80 -2.77 27.31 12.85
N LEU A 81 -1.99 26.25 13.11
CA LEU A 81 -2.48 25.10 13.87
C LEU A 81 -2.53 25.44 15.36
N ASN A 82 -3.62 25.08 16.01
CA ASN A 82 -3.70 25.08 17.48
C ASN A 82 -3.10 23.79 18.07
N ASP A 83 -2.99 23.70 19.38
CA ASP A 83 -2.33 22.58 20.06
C ASP A 83 -3.05 21.25 19.85
N ARG A 84 -4.39 21.24 19.77
CA ARG A 84 -5.16 20.01 19.50
C ARG A 84 -4.90 19.50 18.08
N GLU A 85 -4.88 20.40 17.11
CA GLU A 85 -4.59 20.08 15.71
C GLU A 85 -3.17 19.56 15.54
N ARG A 86 -2.18 20.19 16.19
CA ARG A 86 -0.80 19.67 16.20
C ARG A 86 -0.69 18.30 16.85
N ASN A 87 -1.36 18.09 17.99
CA ASN A 87 -1.37 16.79 18.67
C ASN A 87 -1.94 15.70 17.74
N LEU A 88 -3.12 15.94 17.15
CA LEU A 88 -3.76 14.99 16.24
C LEU A 88 -2.84 14.60 15.09
N LEU A 89 -2.25 15.59 14.42
CA LEU A 89 -1.31 15.33 13.32
C LEU A 89 -0.06 14.58 13.79
N THR A 90 0.50 14.94 14.94
CA THR A 90 1.67 14.26 15.51
C THR A 90 1.39 12.79 15.77
N GLN A 91 0.25 12.45 16.37
CA GLN A 91 -0.13 11.07 16.64
C GLN A 91 -0.31 10.27 15.34
N ILE A 92 -0.91 10.87 14.30
CA ILE A 92 -1.06 10.21 13.01
C ILE A 92 0.31 10.01 12.35
N PHE A 93 1.17 11.00 12.31
CA PHE A 93 2.48 10.91 11.67
C PHE A 93 3.38 9.85 12.30
N ARG A 94 3.38 9.69 13.62
CA ARG A 94 4.08 8.61 14.33
C ARG A 94 3.70 7.23 13.83
N PHE A 95 2.44 7.00 13.54
CA PHE A 95 1.96 5.73 13.03
C PHE A 95 2.23 5.58 11.52
N PHE A 96 1.99 6.63 10.73
CA PHE A 96 2.14 6.58 9.27
C PHE A 96 3.56 6.28 8.83
N THR A 97 4.57 6.87 9.47
CA THR A 97 5.98 6.63 9.15
C THR A 97 6.42 5.17 9.30
N GLN A 98 5.68 4.38 10.07
CA GLN A 98 5.93 2.95 10.25
C GLN A 98 5.02 2.07 9.41
N SER A 99 3.77 2.48 9.19
CA SER A 99 2.76 1.66 8.51
C SER A 99 3.17 1.29 7.08
N ASP A 100 3.64 2.26 6.30
CA ASP A 100 4.07 2.04 4.92
C ASP A 100 5.32 1.16 4.82
N VAL A 101 6.19 1.19 5.85
CA VAL A 101 7.32 0.26 5.95
C VAL A 101 6.82 -1.18 6.09
N GLU A 102 5.81 -1.42 6.94
CA GLU A 102 5.25 -2.77 7.15
C GLU A 102 4.49 -3.28 5.94
N VAL A 103 3.77 -2.39 5.23
CA VAL A 103 3.09 -2.72 3.98
C VAL A 103 4.13 -3.09 2.91
N ASN A 104 5.19 -2.31 2.75
CA ASN A 104 6.27 -2.61 1.82
C ASN A 104 6.94 -3.95 2.15
N ASP A 105 7.26 -4.22 3.41
CA ASP A 105 7.82 -5.49 3.85
C ASP A 105 6.89 -6.68 3.54
N ASN A 106 5.57 -6.48 3.66
CA ASN A 106 4.60 -7.51 3.28
C ASN A 106 4.68 -7.84 1.78
N TYR A 107 4.80 -6.83 0.89
CA TYR A 107 5.00 -7.04 -0.54
C TYR A 107 6.28 -7.82 -0.83
N MET A 108 7.40 -7.43 -0.21
CA MET A 108 8.72 -7.99 -0.49
C MET A 108 8.94 -9.35 0.16
N GLU A 109 8.58 -9.51 1.43
CA GLU A 109 8.94 -10.67 2.24
C GLU A 109 7.85 -11.76 2.21
N ARG A 110 6.60 -11.42 1.92
CA ARG A 110 5.49 -12.38 1.88
C ARG A 110 5.00 -12.61 0.44
N TYR A 111 4.40 -11.63 -0.21
CA TYR A 111 3.74 -11.82 -1.51
C TYR A 111 4.71 -12.18 -2.63
N ALA A 112 5.85 -11.50 -2.76
CA ALA A 112 6.84 -11.78 -3.80
C ALA A 112 7.45 -13.19 -3.70
N ARG A 113 7.47 -13.78 -2.50
CA ARG A 113 7.93 -15.15 -2.28
C ARG A 113 6.88 -16.19 -2.69
N VAL A 114 5.60 -15.87 -2.57
CA VAL A 114 4.48 -16.78 -2.82
C VAL A 114 4.07 -16.78 -4.29
N PHE A 115 3.74 -15.63 -4.84
CA PHE A 115 3.19 -15.51 -6.18
C PHE A 115 4.29 -15.55 -7.26
N LYS A 116 4.13 -16.46 -8.24
CA LYS A 116 5.20 -16.80 -9.19
C LYS A 116 5.02 -16.27 -10.62
N PRO A 117 3.80 -16.03 -11.16
CA PRO A 117 3.63 -15.48 -12.51
C PRO A 117 4.31 -14.12 -12.67
N THR A 118 4.94 -13.90 -13.83
CA THR A 118 5.72 -12.69 -14.09
C THR A 118 4.88 -11.42 -13.97
N GLU A 119 3.68 -11.40 -14.55
CA GLU A 119 2.77 -10.26 -14.52
C GLU A 119 2.26 -9.93 -13.11
N VAL A 120 2.06 -10.95 -12.26
CA VAL A 120 1.69 -10.75 -10.86
C VAL A 120 2.86 -10.16 -10.07
N LYS A 121 4.08 -10.66 -10.28
CA LYS A 121 5.28 -10.07 -9.67
C LYS A 121 5.52 -8.63 -10.12
N MET A 122 5.22 -8.31 -11.38
CA MET A 122 5.32 -6.93 -11.87
C MET A 122 4.34 -6.02 -11.13
N MET A 123 3.09 -6.45 -10.93
CA MET A 123 2.10 -5.70 -10.15
C MET A 123 2.58 -5.48 -8.71
N LEU A 124 2.98 -6.55 -8.01
CA LEU A 124 3.45 -6.48 -6.63
C LEU A 124 4.70 -5.60 -6.48
N ALA A 125 5.63 -5.66 -7.44
CA ALA A 125 6.82 -4.81 -7.45
C ALA A 125 6.48 -3.33 -7.69
N ALA A 126 5.46 -3.02 -8.49
CA ALA A 126 5.01 -1.65 -8.71
C ALA A 126 4.35 -1.08 -7.47
N PHE A 127 3.53 -1.87 -6.78
CA PHE A 127 2.91 -1.51 -5.51
C PHE A 127 3.97 -1.30 -4.42
N SER A 128 4.88 -2.25 -4.24
CA SER A 128 6.02 -2.08 -3.32
C SER A 128 6.88 -0.84 -3.64
N ASN A 129 7.10 -0.51 -4.92
CA ASN A 129 7.87 0.67 -5.27
C ASN A 129 7.18 1.97 -4.85
N ILE A 130 5.86 2.09 -5.02
CA ILE A 130 5.15 3.32 -4.62
C ILE A 130 5.09 3.46 -3.09
N GLU A 131 5.08 2.35 -2.33
CA GLU A 131 5.23 2.42 -0.86
C GLU A 131 6.54 3.11 -0.45
N THR A 132 7.64 2.90 -1.20
CA THR A 132 8.89 3.62 -0.93
C THR A 132 8.77 5.13 -1.18
N VAL A 133 7.89 5.55 -2.09
CA VAL A 133 7.59 6.96 -2.32
C VAL A 133 6.74 7.53 -1.18
N HIS A 134 5.74 6.78 -0.69
CA HIS A 134 4.95 7.17 0.48
C HIS A 134 5.84 7.37 1.71
N ILE A 135 6.69 6.39 2.04
CA ILE A 135 7.69 6.48 3.13
C ILE A 135 8.53 7.76 3.00
N ALA A 136 9.10 8.01 1.81
CA ALA A 136 9.94 9.18 1.56
C ALA A 136 9.14 10.49 1.65
N ALA A 137 7.88 10.52 1.18
CA ALA A 137 7.05 11.71 1.20
C ALA A 137 6.63 12.12 2.63
N TYR A 138 6.24 11.16 3.45
CA TYR A 138 5.93 11.44 4.85
C TYR A 138 7.19 11.80 5.64
N ALA A 139 8.35 11.19 5.38
CA ALA A 139 9.61 11.60 5.97
C ALA A 139 9.96 13.05 5.60
N LEU A 140 9.88 13.41 4.32
CA LEU A 140 10.12 14.79 3.85
C LEU A 140 9.16 15.80 4.49
N LEU A 141 7.89 15.45 4.67
CA LEU A 141 6.91 16.29 5.36
C LEU A 141 7.32 16.55 6.82
N LEU A 142 7.66 15.50 7.57
CA LEU A 142 8.07 15.61 8.98
C LEU A 142 9.35 16.46 9.12
N GLU A 143 10.35 16.21 8.29
CA GLU A 143 11.59 17.00 8.25
C GLU A 143 11.30 18.48 7.93
N THR A 144 10.42 18.74 6.95
CA THR A 144 10.06 20.12 6.54
C THR A 144 9.38 20.89 7.67
N ILE A 145 8.48 20.27 8.42
CA ILE A 145 7.80 20.94 9.55
C ILE A 145 8.66 20.96 10.83
N GLY A 146 9.87 20.37 10.79
CA GLY A 146 10.85 20.43 11.88
C GLY A 146 10.58 19.45 13.02
N MET A 147 9.94 18.31 12.73
CA MET A 147 9.78 17.24 13.73
C MET A 147 11.12 16.52 13.96
N PRO A 148 11.47 16.21 15.20
CA PRO A 148 12.72 15.53 15.51
C PRO A 148 12.69 14.05 15.09
N ASP A 149 13.86 13.46 14.80
CA ASP A 149 14.00 12.05 14.39
C ASP A 149 13.41 11.06 15.41
N SER A 150 13.30 11.45 16.67
CA SER A 150 12.66 10.63 17.71
C SER A 150 11.20 10.30 17.41
N GLU A 151 10.49 11.12 16.62
CA GLU A 151 9.09 10.87 16.26
C GLU A 151 8.91 9.65 15.36
N PHE A 152 9.95 9.27 14.58
CA PHE A 152 9.90 8.06 13.74
C PHE A 152 9.88 6.75 14.55
N THR A 153 10.31 6.76 15.79
CA THR A 153 10.28 5.59 16.67
C THR A 153 9.25 5.71 17.79
N ALA A 154 8.63 6.87 17.94
CA ALA A 154 7.71 7.17 19.05
C ALA A 154 6.43 6.30 19.03
N PHE A 155 6.06 5.69 17.89
CA PHE A 155 4.93 4.75 17.84
C PHE A 155 5.09 3.58 18.84
N LEU A 156 6.33 3.21 19.19
CA LEU A 156 6.61 2.17 20.17
C LEU A 156 6.29 2.59 21.63
N ASP A 157 6.13 3.86 21.88
CA ASP A 157 5.82 4.39 23.23
C ASP A 157 4.31 4.35 23.53
N TYR A 158 3.46 4.22 22.49
CA TYR A 158 2.01 4.24 22.61
C TYR A 158 1.40 2.85 22.45
N GLN A 159 0.65 2.39 23.47
CA GLN A 159 0.04 1.06 23.46
C GLN A 159 -0.87 0.83 22.26
N ALA A 160 -1.70 1.82 21.89
CA ALA A 160 -2.60 1.70 20.74
C ALA A 160 -1.85 1.49 19.41
N MET A 161 -0.68 2.11 19.25
CA MET A 161 0.16 1.94 18.05
C MET A 161 0.90 0.60 18.06
N ARG A 162 1.44 0.19 19.22
CA ARG A 162 2.06 -1.14 19.38
C ARG A 162 1.07 -2.27 19.11
N ASP A 163 -0.14 -2.18 19.65
CA ASP A 163 -1.17 -3.20 19.44
C ASP A 163 -1.48 -3.38 17.94
N LYS A 164 -1.50 -2.31 17.15
CA LYS A 164 -1.68 -2.37 15.69
C LYS A 164 -0.49 -3.04 15.01
N HIS A 165 0.72 -2.60 15.33
CA HIS A 165 1.97 -3.19 14.82
C HIS A 165 2.04 -4.69 15.12
N ASP A 166 1.90 -5.08 16.39
CA ASP A 166 1.99 -6.48 16.84
C ASP A 166 0.92 -7.36 16.19
N TYR A 167 -0.26 -6.81 15.93
CA TYR A 167 -1.31 -7.55 15.25
C TYR A 167 -0.95 -7.84 13.78
N MET A 168 -0.39 -6.88 13.05
CA MET A 168 0.03 -7.09 11.65
C MET A 168 1.14 -8.15 11.53
N GLN A 169 2.03 -8.26 12.52
CA GLN A 169 3.12 -9.25 12.52
C GLN A 169 2.65 -10.72 12.67
N GLN A 170 1.40 -10.96 13.04
CA GLN A 170 0.85 -12.32 13.22
C GLN A 170 0.50 -13.03 11.91
N PHE A 171 0.48 -12.31 10.78
CA PHE A 171 0.05 -12.83 9.49
C PHE A 171 1.22 -13.39 8.68
N GLY A 172 1.09 -14.65 8.24
CA GLY A 172 2.07 -15.38 7.46
C GLY A 172 1.50 -15.89 6.14
N VAL A 173 2.29 -16.72 5.44
CA VAL A 173 1.94 -17.29 4.12
C VAL A 173 2.29 -18.78 4.02
N ASP A 174 2.27 -19.48 5.15
CA ASP A 174 2.73 -20.87 5.22
C ASP A 174 1.73 -21.85 4.59
N THR A 175 0.44 -21.56 4.69
CA THR A 175 -0.64 -22.34 4.08
C THR A 175 -1.46 -21.49 3.12
N GLU A 176 -2.24 -22.14 2.24
CA GLU A 176 -3.18 -21.44 1.34
C GLU A 176 -4.21 -20.63 2.12
N ALA A 177 -4.64 -21.11 3.27
CA ALA A 177 -5.54 -20.39 4.18
C ALA A 177 -4.87 -19.14 4.76
N ASP A 178 -3.59 -19.22 5.16
CA ASP A 178 -2.83 -18.08 5.68
C ASP A 178 -2.60 -17.04 4.58
N ILE A 179 -2.33 -17.47 3.35
CA ILE A 179 -2.22 -16.58 2.20
C ILE A 179 -3.53 -15.78 2.02
N CYS A 180 -4.70 -16.43 2.10
CA CYS A 180 -5.99 -15.74 2.00
C CYS A 180 -6.22 -14.76 3.15
N ARG A 181 -5.89 -15.13 4.39
CA ARG A 181 -5.99 -14.23 5.56
C ARG A 181 -5.06 -13.02 5.39
N THR A 182 -3.83 -13.25 4.95
CA THR A 182 -2.83 -12.19 4.75
C THR A 182 -3.22 -11.23 3.63
N LEU A 183 -3.75 -11.73 2.50
CA LEU A 183 -4.28 -10.89 1.43
C LEU A 183 -5.47 -10.04 1.90
N ALA A 184 -6.37 -10.59 2.69
CA ALA A 184 -7.49 -9.85 3.27
C ALA A 184 -7.02 -8.82 4.31
N MET A 185 -6.07 -9.20 5.19
CA MET A 185 -5.52 -8.31 6.22
C MET A 185 -4.81 -7.11 5.60
N PHE A 186 -3.80 -7.33 4.77
CA PHE A 186 -3.02 -6.21 4.25
C PHE A 186 -3.78 -5.43 3.16
N GLY A 187 -4.26 -6.08 2.11
CA GLY A 187 -4.96 -5.38 1.02
C GLY A 187 -6.36 -4.88 1.38
N GLY A 188 -7.09 -5.60 2.22
CA GLY A 188 -8.44 -5.21 2.64
C GLY A 188 -8.48 -4.29 3.85
N PHE A 189 -7.70 -4.60 4.89
CA PHE A 189 -7.86 -3.95 6.18
C PHE A 189 -6.69 -3.04 6.57
N THR A 190 -5.45 -3.30 6.17
CA THR A 190 -4.36 -2.35 6.39
C THR A 190 -4.43 -1.20 5.38
N GLU A 191 -4.19 -1.48 4.10
CA GLU A 191 -4.23 -0.47 3.03
C GLU A 191 -5.66 0.06 2.82
N GLY A 192 -6.68 -0.80 3.01
CA GLY A 192 -8.07 -0.50 2.70
C GLY A 192 -8.92 0.08 3.82
N LEU A 193 -8.48 0.04 5.08
CA LEU A 193 -9.25 0.52 6.24
C LEU A 193 -8.39 1.36 7.18
N GLN A 194 -7.27 0.82 7.71
CA GLN A 194 -6.44 1.54 8.68
C GLN A 194 -5.86 2.83 8.12
N LEU A 195 -5.29 2.79 6.91
CA LEU A 195 -4.79 3.99 6.24
C LEU A 195 -5.92 4.97 5.92
N PHE A 196 -7.08 4.48 5.51
CA PHE A 196 -8.24 5.34 5.20
C PHE A 196 -8.80 6.07 6.42
N ALA A 197 -8.72 5.51 7.63
CA ALA A 197 -9.03 6.23 8.86
C ALA A 197 -8.14 7.46 9.02
N SER A 198 -6.84 7.27 8.88
CA SER A 198 -5.85 8.33 8.97
C SER A 198 -5.98 9.35 7.83
N PHE A 199 -6.20 8.89 6.60
CA PHE A 199 -6.47 9.79 5.46
C PHE A 199 -7.67 10.69 5.69
N ALA A 200 -8.76 10.16 6.28
CA ALA A 200 -9.93 10.96 6.60
C ALA A 200 -9.60 12.08 7.59
N MET A 201 -8.80 11.76 8.63
CA MET A 201 -8.36 12.75 9.61
C MET A 201 -7.43 13.80 9.01
N LEU A 202 -6.45 13.38 8.18
CA LEU A 202 -5.50 14.28 7.51
C LEU A 202 -6.19 15.21 6.50
N MET A 203 -7.14 14.70 5.71
CA MET A 203 -7.86 15.47 4.69
C MET A 203 -8.80 16.53 5.26
N ASN A 204 -9.10 16.48 6.55
CA ASN A 204 -9.85 17.55 7.21
C ASN A 204 -9.07 18.88 7.24
N PHE A 205 -7.76 18.85 7.26
CA PHE A 205 -6.92 20.07 7.29
C PHE A 205 -6.98 20.88 5.98
N PRO A 206 -6.72 20.32 4.78
CA PRO A 206 -6.88 21.06 3.53
C PRO A 206 -8.32 21.52 3.29
N ARG A 207 -9.34 20.80 3.79
CA ARG A 207 -10.74 21.23 3.81
C ARG A 207 -10.91 22.60 4.52
N HIS A 208 -10.11 22.86 5.55
CA HIS A 208 -10.08 24.11 6.30
C HIS A 208 -8.93 25.05 5.90
N ASN A 209 -8.38 24.89 4.70
CA ASN A 209 -7.31 25.73 4.15
C ASN A 209 -6.00 25.69 4.96
N LYS A 210 -5.67 24.52 5.55
CA LYS A 210 -4.47 24.25 6.32
C LYS A 210 -3.74 23.04 5.73
N MET A 211 -2.40 22.97 5.86
CA MET A 211 -1.59 21.80 5.49
C MET A 211 -1.89 21.26 4.08
N LYS A 212 -1.86 22.12 3.09
CA LYS A 212 -2.26 21.77 1.71
C LYS A 212 -1.27 20.85 1.01
N GLY A 213 0.02 21.00 1.27
CA GLY A 213 1.04 20.10 0.75
C GLY A 213 0.85 18.68 1.31
N MET A 214 0.65 18.55 2.63
CA MET A 214 0.23 17.27 3.25
C MET A 214 -1.03 16.72 2.57
N GLY A 215 -2.04 17.56 2.34
CA GLY A 215 -3.26 17.16 1.63
C GLY A 215 -3.00 16.63 0.22
N GLN A 216 -2.02 17.18 -0.48
CA GLN A 216 -1.60 16.68 -1.80
C GLN A 216 -0.94 15.30 -1.69
N ILE A 217 -0.01 15.09 -0.75
CA ILE A 217 0.59 13.78 -0.48
C ILE A 217 -0.52 12.77 -0.19
N VAL A 218 -1.42 13.08 0.75
CA VAL A 218 -2.54 12.20 1.14
C VAL A 218 -3.44 11.87 -0.04
N SER A 219 -3.78 12.84 -0.88
CA SER A 219 -4.63 12.62 -2.06
C SER A 219 -3.99 11.64 -3.05
N TRP A 220 -2.69 11.74 -3.27
CA TRP A 220 -1.96 10.80 -4.14
C TRP A 220 -1.82 9.42 -3.50
N SER A 221 -1.55 9.35 -2.18
CA SER A 221 -1.54 8.10 -1.44
C SER A 221 -2.89 7.39 -1.48
N VAL A 222 -4.02 8.09 -1.25
CA VAL A 222 -5.38 7.50 -1.35
C VAL A 222 -5.65 6.89 -2.73
N ARG A 223 -5.21 7.55 -3.79
CA ARG A 223 -5.33 7.02 -5.16
C ARG A 223 -4.54 5.73 -5.32
N ASP A 224 -3.30 5.73 -4.84
CA ASP A 224 -2.41 4.58 -4.93
C ASP A 224 -2.94 3.41 -4.07
N GLU A 225 -3.33 3.66 -2.83
CA GLU A 225 -3.92 2.65 -1.94
C GLU A 225 -5.26 2.09 -2.46
N SER A 226 -6.05 2.91 -3.13
CA SER A 226 -7.27 2.43 -3.79
C SER A 226 -6.96 1.42 -4.89
N LEU A 227 -5.88 1.67 -5.66
CA LEU A 227 -5.40 0.77 -6.70
C LEU A 227 -4.82 -0.53 -6.10
N HIS A 228 -4.08 -0.42 -4.99
CA HIS A 228 -3.52 -1.56 -4.26
C HIS A 228 -4.64 -2.46 -3.73
N CYS A 229 -5.61 -1.90 -3.01
CA CYS A 229 -6.77 -2.64 -2.51
C CYS A 229 -7.49 -3.38 -3.64
N GLU A 230 -7.78 -2.70 -4.75
CA GLU A 230 -8.45 -3.32 -5.91
C GLU A 230 -7.63 -4.50 -6.45
N GLY A 231 -6.31 -4.31 -6.61
CA GLY A 231 -5.39 -5.32 -7.13
C GLY A 231 -5.23 -6.53 -6.21
N ILE A 232 -5.05 -6.30 -4.91
CA ILE A 232 -4.86 -7.36 -3.92
C ILE A 232 -6.16 -8.12 -3.63
N ILE A 233 -7.31 -7.45 -3.58
CA ILE A 233 -8.62 -8.12 -3.47
C ILE A 233 -8.88 -8.99 -4.72
N LYS A 234 -8.49 -8.52 -5.91
CA LYS A 234 -8.58 -9.34 -7.13
C LYS A 234 -7.65 -10.54 -7.08
N LEU A 235 -6.46 -10.39 -6.52
CA LEU A 235 -5.51 -11.49 -6.28
C LEU A 235 -6.09 -12.50 -5.28
N TYR A 236 -6.71 -12.04 -4.19
CA TYR A 236 -7.43 -12.88 -3.24
C TYR A 236 -8.52 -13.72 -3.91
N HIS A 237 -9.37 -13.12 -4.73
CA HIS A 237 -10.41 -13.85 -5.45
C HIS A 237 -9.85 -14.84 -6.46
N ALA A 238 -8.81 -14.45 -7.20
CA ALA A 238 -8.15 -15.34 -8.16
C ALA A 238 -7.51 -16.54 -7.44
N PHE A 239 -6.84 -16.31 -6.31
CA PHE A 239 -6.22 -17.34 -5.51
C PHE A 239 -7.25 -18.29 -4.89
N ASN A 240 -8.32 -17.75 -4.28
CA ASN A 240 -9.40 -18.58 -3.73
C ASN A 240 -10.12 -19.38 -4.82
N LYS A 241 -10.29 -18.84 -6.02
CA LYS A 241 -10.88 -19.58 -7.14
C LYS A 241 -10.04 -20.79 -7.55
N GLU A 242 -8.72 -20.70 -7.42
CA GLU A 242 -7.81 -21.81 -7.78
C GLU A 242 -7.69 -22.87 -6.68
N THR A 243 -7.72 -22.44 -5.42
CA THR A 243 -7.40 -23.32 -4.27
C THR A 243 -8.63 -23.76 -3.48
N GLY A 244 -9.70 -22.95 -3.45
CA GLY A 244 -10.83 -23.14 -2.55
C GLY A 244 -10.46 -22.92 -1.07
N ALA A 245 -9.39 -22.18 -0.78
CA ALA A 245 -8.83 -22.03 0.54
C ALA A 245 -9.73 -21.25 1.52
N VAL A 246 -10.64 -20.40 1.01
CA VAL A 246 -11.60 -19.67 1.84
C VAL A 246 -12.77 -20.58 2.18
N THR A 247 -12.53 -21.49 3.11
CA THR A 247 -13.58 -22.29 3.75
C THR A 247 -14.45 -21.41 4.65
N PRO A 248 -15.62 -21.87 5.12
CA PRO A 248 -16.42 -21.12 6.11
C PRO A 248 -15.61 -20.68 7.34
N ALA A 249 -14.75 -21.54 7.86
CA ALA A 249 -13.90 -21.20 9.01
C ALA A 249 -12.89 -20.09 8.68
N VAL A 250 -12.26 -20.13 7.49
CA VAL A 250 -11.35 -19.05 7.04
C VAL A 250 -12.11 -17.75 6.78
N ALA A 251 -13.34 -17.82 6.27
CA ALA A 251 -14.20 -16.66 6.11
C ALA A 251 -14.55 -16.02 7.46
N ASP A 252 -14.90 -16.82 8.46
CA ASP A 252 -15.17 -16.35 9.84
C ASP A 252 -13.91 -15.70 10.45
N ASP A 253 -12.73 -16.32 10.29
CA ASP A 253 -11.46 -15.74 10.74
C ASP A 253 -11.18 -14.38 10.10
N ILE A 254 -11.46 -14.21 8.80
CA ILE A 254 -11.25 -12.91 8.10
C ILE A 254 -12.24 -11.85 8.61
N VAL A 255 -13.50 -12.23 8.88
CA VAL A 255 -14.49 -11.33 9.49
C VAL A 255 -14.06 -10.91 10.89
N ASP A 256 -13.53 -11.84 11.70
CA ASP A 256 -13.03 -11.53 13.05
C ASP A 256 -11.74 -10.68 13.00
N CYS A 257 -10.89 -10.88 12.00
CA CYS A 257 -9.77 -10.01 11.71
C CYS A 257 -10.25 -8.56 11.45
N CYS A 258 -11.27 -8.37 10.62
CA CYS A 258 -11.87 -7.07 10.36
C CYS A 258 -12.36 -6.39 11.65
N LYS A 259 -13.08 -7.11 12.50
CA LYS A 259 -13.57 -6.59 13.80
C LYS A 259 -12.41 -6.20 14.71
N THR A 260 -11.35 -7.00 14.75
CA THR A 260 -10.15 -6.71 15.53
C THR A 260 -9.48 -5.45 15.06
N VAL A 261 -9.30 -5.28 13.74
CA VAL A 261 -8.72 -4.08 13.15
C VAL A 261 -9.56 -2.84 13.48
N VAL A 262 -10.90 -2.90 13.34
CA VAL A 262 -11.78 -1.78 13.73
C VAL A 262 -11.63 -1.44 15.22
N GLY A 263 -11.52 -2.43 16.10
CA GLY A 263 -11.28 -2.19 17.53
C GLY A 263 -9.92 -1.58 17.83
N LEU A 264 -8.89 -1.91 17.06
CA LEU A 264 -7.56 -1.27 17.15
C LEU A 264 -7.60 0.17 16.65
N GLU A 265 -8.32 0.43 15.55
CA GLU A 265 -8.53 1.78 15.03
C GLU A 265 -9.31 2.65 16.01
N ASP A 266 -10.35 2.12 16.69
CA ASP A 266 -11.08 2.88 17.73
C ASP A 266 -10.12 3.40 18.81
N LYS A 267 -9.19 2.56 19.29
CA LYS A 267 -8.19 2.97 20.29
C LYS A 267 -7.20 4.00 19.74
N PHE A 268 -6.79 3.84 18.49
CA PHE A 268 -5.89 4.78 17.83
C PHE A 268 -6.56 6.14 17.62
N ILE A 269 -7.84 6.16 17.23
CA ILE A 269 -8.62 7.39 17.07
C ILE A 269 -8.76 8.09 18.43
N ASP A 270 -9.05 7.35 19.51
CA ASP A 270 -9.14 7.92 20.87
C ASP A 270 -7.80 8.55 21.28
N LEU A 271 -6.67 7.93 20.97
CA LEU A 271 -5.33 8.49 21.18
C LEU A 271 -5.10 9.74 20.33
N ALA A 272 -5.44 9.71 19.04
CA ALA A 272 -5.24 10.86 18.16
C ALA A 272 -6.02 12.10 18.62
N PHE A 273 -7.20 11.90 19.18
CA PHE A 273 -8.05 12.95 19.72
C PHE A 273 -7.91 13.19 21.24
N GLU A 274 -6.87 12.67 21.89
CA GLU A 274 -6.69 12.81 23.36
C GLU A 274 -6.66 14.27 23.85
N ALA A 275 -6.17 15.19 23.00
CA ALA A 275 -6.18 16.64 23.28
C ALA A 275 -7.55 17.31 23.00
N GLY A 276 -8.52 16.58 22.48
CA GLY A 276 -9.88 17.03 22.16
C GLY A 276 -10.19 17.14 20.68
N GLU A 277 -11.43 17.45 20.38
CA GLU A 277 -11.94 17.59 19.01
C GLU A 277 -11.27 18.72 18.23
N VAL A 278 -11.24 18.59 16.91
CA VAL A 278 -10.77 19.59 15.96
C VAL A 278 -11.92 20.14 15.13
N GLN A 279 -11.71 21.28 14.47
CA GLN A 279 -12.74 21.91 13.66
C GLN A 279 -13.31 20.95 12.61
N GLY A 280 -14.63 20.73 12.67
CA GLY A 280 -15.38 19.98 11.65
C GLY A 280 -15.18 18.46 11.66
N MET A 281 -14.63 17.90 12.76
CA MET A 281 -14.38 16.47 12.89
C MET A 281 -14.32 16.04 14.36
N THR A 282 -15.06 14.99 14.70
CA THR A 282 -15.07 14.34 16.00
C THR A 282 -14.52 12.92 15.93
N PRO A 283 -14.08 12.31 17.04
CA PRO A 283 -13.71 10.89 17.08
C PRO A 283 -14.82 9.98 16.55
N ASP A 284 -16.07 10.26 16.89
CA ASP A 284 -17.21 9.44 16.48
C ASP A 284 -17.46 9.48 14.97
N ASP A 285 -17.23 10.62 14.31
CA ASP A 285 -17.31 10.71 12.86
C ASP A 285 -16.35 9.73 12.18
N ILE A 286 -15.11 9.67 12.67
CA ILE A 286 -14.08 8.76 12.13
C ILE A 286 -14.38 7.30 12.47
N LYS A 287 -14.83 7.03 13.71
CA LYS A 287 -15.23 5.67 14.11
C LYS A 287 -16.41 5.15 13.28
N GLN A 288 -17.36 5.98 12.92
CA GLN A 288 -18.46 5.61 12.01
C GLN A 288 -17.94 5.41 10.58
N TYR A 289 -17.02 6.26 10.14
CA TYR A 289 -16.41 6.13 8.81
C TYR A 289 -15.65 4.81 8.64
N ILE A 290 -14.85 4.39 9.60
CA ILE A 290 -14.13 3.11 9.49
C ILE A 290 -15.08 1.90 9.50
N ARG A 291 -16.22 1.96 10.19
CA ARG A 291 -17.25 0.92 10.14
C ARG A 291 -17.91 0.84 8.77
N PHE A 292 -18.18 1.98 8.14
CA PHE A 292 -18.64 2.06 6.75
C PHE A 292 -17.63 1.43 5.79
N ILE A 293 -16.34 1.78 5.93
CA ILE A 293 -15.26 1.21 5.12
C ILE A 293 -15.11 -0.30 5.38
N ALA A 294 -15.19 -0.75 6.63
CA ALA A 294 -15.09 -2.16 6.99
C ALA A 294 -16.16 -3.00 6.27
N ASP A 295 -17.42 -2.58 6.31
CA ASP A 295 -18.50 -3.25 5.59
C ASP A 295 -18.29 -3.22 4.06
N TRP A 296 -17.75 -2.12 3.54
CA TRP A 296 -17.42 -2.04 2.11
C TRP A 296 -16.32 -3.03 1.72
N ARG A 297 -15.23 -3.14 2.52
CA ARG A 297 -14.15 -4.11 2.27
C ARG A 297 -14.62 -5.55 2.41
N LEU A 298 -15.42 -5.87 3.42
CA LEU A 298 -16.02 -7.18 3.56
C LEU A 298 -16.87 -7.56 2.34
N ARG A 299 -17.70 -6.64 1.82
CA ARG A 299 -18.44 -6.87 0.56
C ARG A 299 -17.53 -7.15 -0.62
N GLN A 300 -16.43 -6.39 -0.75
CA GLN A 300 -15.45 -6.59 -1.83
C GLN A 300 -14.77 -7.96 -1.73
N LEU A 301 -14.57 -8.48 -0.51
CA LEU A 301 -14.06 -9.84 -0.24
C LEU A 301 -15.14 -10.93 -0.38
N HIS A 302 -16.39 -10.58 -0.69
CA HIS A 302 -17.56 -11.45 -0.71
C HIS A 302 -17.86 -12.08 0.66
N LEU A 303 -17.66 -11.32 1.73
CA LEU A 303 -17.91 -11.73 3.12
C LEU A 303 -19.09 -10.95 3.72
N PRO A 304 -19.73 -11.47 4.79
CA PRO A 304 -20.84 -10.78 5.45
C PRO A 304 -20.43 -9.44 6.04
N GLU A 305 -21.29 -8.43 5.89
CA GLU A 305 -21.16 -7.14 6.59
C GLU A 305 -21.34 -7.35 8.10
N VAL A 306 -20.70 -6.50 8.92
CA VAL A 306 -20.70 -6.57 10.38
C VAL A 306 -21.46 -5.43 11.02
N TYR A 307 -21.30 -4.20 10.49
CA TYR A 307 -21.75 -2.97 11.13
C TYR A 307 -23.07 -2.43 10.57
N GLY A 308 -23.40 -2.78 9.34
CA GLY A 308 -24.64 -2.37 8.68
C GLY A 308 -24.71 -0.88 8.31
N ILE A 309 -23.57 -0.20 8.21
CA ILE A 309 -23.51 1.22 7.83
C ILE A 309 -23.70 1.35 6.31
N LYS A 310 -24.79 1.98 5.88
CA LYS A 310 -25.16 2.07 4.46
C LYS A 310 -24.69 3.35 3.78
N GLU A 311 -24.63 4.45 4.53
CA GLU A 311 -24.29 5.77 4.00
C GLU A 311 -22.91 6.20 4.50
N ASN A 312 -22.14 6.84 3.62
CA ASN A 312 -20.85 7.39 4.00
C ASN A 312 -21.03 8.55 4.99
N PRO A 313 -20.54 8.44 6.23
CA PRO A 313 -20.69 9.51 7.22
C PRO A 313 -19.83 10.74 6.92
N LEU A 314 -18.87 10.65 5.98
CA LEU A 314 -17.99 11.74 5.56
C LEU A 314 -18.19 12.08 4.05
N PRO A 315 -19.36 12.57 3.61
CA PRO A 315 -19.61 12.82 2.18
C PRO A 315 -18.68 13.88 1.58
N TRP A 316 -18.19 14.82 2.41
CA TRP A 316 -17.21 15.81 1.99
C TRP A 316 -15.88 15.20 1.55
N LEU A 317 -15.43 14.12 2.20
CA LEU A 317 -14.20 13.42 1.87
C LEU A 317 -14.30 12.80 0.47
N GLN A 318 -15.40 12.13 0.18
CA GLN A 318 -15.64 11.56 -1.15
C GLN A 318 -15.63 12.65 -2.24
N SER A 319 -16.24 13.81 -1.97
CA SER A 319 -16.23 14.93 -2.91
C SER A 319 -14.83 15.49 -3.16
N MET A 320 -13.98 15.57 -2.13
CA MET A 320 -12.58 16.02 -2.25
C MET A 320 -11.75 15.03 -3.07
N LEU A 321 -11.85 13.73 -2.78
CA LEU A 321 -11.08 12.69 -3.48
C LEU A 321 -11.51 12.56 -4.95
N SER A 322 -12.80 12.62 -5.26
CA SER A 322 -13.29 12.60 -6.64
C SER A 322 -12.83 13.83 -7.44
N GLY A 323 -12.71 14.99 -6.79
CA GLY A 323 -12.18 16.21 -7.41
C GLY A 323 -10.72 16.06 -7.87
N VAL A 324 -9.90 15.34 -7.11
CA VAL A 324 -8.49 15.05 -7.44
C VAL A 324 -8.38 14.11 -8.64
N GLU A 325 -9.23 13.09 -8.73
CA GLU A 325 -9.26 12.19 -9.90
C GLU A 325 -9.55 12.95 -11.20
N HIS A 326 -10.48 13.90 -11.17
CA HIS A 326 -10.80 14.74 -12.33
C HIS A 326 -9.65 15.69 -12.71
N ALA A 327 -8.97 16.30 -11.74
CA ALA A 327 -7.83 17.18 -12.00
C ALA A 327 -6.69 16.40 -12.66
N ASN A 328 -6.33 15.23 -12.13
CA ASN A 328 -5.28 14.37 -12.70
C ASN A 328 -5.61 13.90 -14.14
N PHE A 329 -6.89 13.69 -14.46
CA PHE A 329 -7.32 13.35 -15.81
C PHE A 329 -7.01 14.48 -16.83
N PHE A 330 -7.17 15.74 -16.45
CA PHE A 330 -6.85 16.88 -17.31
C PHE A 330 -5.35 17.13 -17.41
N GLU A 331 -4.59 16.95 -16.32
CA GLU A 331 -3.13 17.08 -16.29
C GLU A 331 -2.43 15.98 -17.11
N ALA A 332 -2.88 14.72 -16.99
CA ALA A 332 -2.35 13.60 -17.79
C ALA A 332 -2.54 13.83 -19.29
N ARG A 333 -3.67 14.43 -19.73
CA ARG A 333 -3.88 14.81 -21.12
C ARG A 333 -2.95 15.93 -21.59
N ALA A 334 -2.64 16.89 -20.75
CA ALA A 334 -1.73 17.98 -21.09
C ALA A 334 -0.30 17.49 -21.34
N THR A 335 0.16 16.48 -20.58
CA THR A 335 1.49 15.88 -20.77
C THR A 335 1.58 14.96 -22.00
N GLU A 336 0.50 14.32 -22.43
CA GLU A 336 0.47 13.55 -23.68
C GLU A 336 0.55 14.47 -24.91
N TYR A 337 -0.08 15.63 -24.89
CA TYR A 337 0.01 16.61 -25.98
C TYR A 337 1.41 17.22 -26.12
N SER A 338 2.17 17.37 -25.05
CA SER A 338 3.53 17.92 -25.09
C SER A 338 4.58 16.92 -25.60
N LYS A 339 4.28 15.62 -25.66
CA LYS A 339 5.16 14.57 -26.20
C LYS A 339 4.93 14.29 -27.69
N ALA A 340 3.88 14.86 -28.29
CA ALA A 340 3.53 14.71 -29.70
C ALA A 340 3.96 15.91 -30.57
N ALA A 341 4.63 16.91 -30.00
CA ALA A 341 5.27 18.04 -30.68
C ALA A 341 6.79 17.90 -30.66
#